data_9ac79aebb1bc5315b6b810b65df23952
#
_entry.id   9ac79aebb1bc5315b6b810b65df23952
#
_cell.length_a   1.000
_cell.length_b   1.000
_cell.length_c   1.000
_cell.angle_alpha   90.00
_cell.angle_beta   90.00
_cell.angle_gamma   90.00
#
_symmetry.space_group_name_H-M   'P 1'
#
loop_
_entity.id
_entity.type
_entity.pdbx_description
1 polymer ?
#
loop_
_entity_poly.entity_id
_entity_poly.type
_entity_poly.pdbx_seq_one_letter_code
_entity_poly.pdbx_strand_id
1 'polypeptide(L)'
;GVVVHGIVGDLVREEEVPNIYKRLVESLDGQADILVNCAGVQHRCVAEDFPMEEWNRILRVNLGAMFQMSQLAARDMLQRGYGRIINVASMTSFFGSVMIPAYAASKGGVAQLTKACSNEWSSRGVTVNAIAPGYMETKLTSDMKAKNPGQYEEVTARIPMHRWGKAEDLAGITVFLASDAAEYITGAVIPVDGGYLAK
;
A
#
# COMPACT_ATOMS: atom_id res chain seq x y z
N GLY A 1 21.98 15.89 2.32
CA GLY A 1 20.61 15.68 2.82
C GLY A 1 19.62 15.76 1.69
N VAL A 2 18.40 15.27 1.87
CA VAL A 2 17.30 15.39 0.90
C VAL A 2 16.36 16.51 1.32
N VAL A 3 15.70 17.16 0.33
CA VAL A 3 14.63 18.13 0.61
C VAL A 3 13.34 17.33 0.84
N VAL A 4 12.58 17.69 1.88
CA VAL A 4 11.31 17.06 2.23
C VAL A 4 10.21 18.13 2.27
N HIS A 5 9.11 17.88 1.55
CA HIS A 5 7.92 18.72 1.57
C HIS A 5 6.75 17.97 2.18
N GLY A 6 5.98 18.64 3.05
CA GLY A 6 4.78 18.07 3.69
C GLY A 6 3.51 18.73 3.16
N ILE A 7 2.57 17.93 2.65
CA ILE A 7 1.26 18.38 2.19
C ILE A 7 0.18 17.72 3.05
N VAL A 8 -0.69 18.54 3.65
CA VAL A 8 -1.85 18.04 4.42
C VAL A 8 -3.05 17.94 3.50
N GLY A 9 -3.79 16.82 3.59
CA GLY A 9 -5.02 16.58 2.84
C GLY A 9 -5.79 15.37 3.37
N ASP A 10 -7.08 15.27 3.04
CA ASP A 10 -7.95 14.17 3.43
C ASP A 10 -8.29 13.28 2.23
N LEU A 11 -7.79 12.05 2.22
CA LEU A 11 -8.03 11.08 1.15
C LEU A 11 -9.43 10.43 1.19
N VAL A 12 -10.22 10.66 2.25
CA VAL A 12 -11.64 10.29 2.27
C VAL A 12 -12.42 11.14 1.27
N ARG A 13 -12.04 12.39 1.11
CA ARG A 13 -12.70 13.35 0.22
C ARG A 13 -12.18 13.22 -1.20
N GLU A 14 -12.99 12.62 -2.05
CA GLU A 14 -12.61 12.34 -3.45
C GLU A 14 -12.23 13.61 -4.22
N GLU A 15 -12.94 14.67 -3.99
CA GLU A 15 -12.74 15.98 -4.62
C GLU A 15 -11.44 16.68 -4.20
N GLU A 16 -10.86 16.32 -3.05
CA GLU A 16 -9.59 16.89 -2.59
C GLU A 16 -8.38 16.24 -3.24
N VAL A 17 -8.46 14.97 -3.65
CA VAL A 17 -7.31 14.20 -4.15
C VAL A 17 -6.59 14.87 -5.32
N PRO A 18 -7.28 15.42 -6.35
CA PRO A 18 -6.60 16.12 -7.43
C PRO A 18 -5.80 17.35 -6.97
N ASN A 19 -6.32 18.11 -6.00
CA ASN A 19 -5.62 19.26 -5.44
C ASN A 19 -4.43 18.85 -4.56
N ILE A 20 -4.57 17.77 -3.79
CA ILE A 20 -3.45 17.18 -3.02
C ILE A 20 -2.32 16.79 -3.98
N TYR A 21 -2.62 16.04 -5.05
CA TYR A 21 -1.65 15.62 -6.04
C TYR A 21 -0.98 16.82 -6.72
N LYS A 22 -1.76 17.82 -7.16
CA LYS A 22 -1.22 19.04 -7.77
C LYS A 22 -0.20 19.74 -6.88
N ARG A 23 -0.55 19.96 -5.60
CA ARG A 23 0.36 20.59 -4.62
C ARG A 23 1.61 19.76 -4.36
N LEU A 24 1.51 18.42 -4.37
CA LEU A 24 2.68 17.53 -4.26
C LEU A 24 3.62 17.71 -5.45
N VAL A 25 3.10 17.68 -6.68
CA VAL A 25 3.91 17.84 -7.88
C VAL A 25 4.54 19.24 -7.95
N GLU A 26 3.79 20.30 -7.61
CA GLU A 26 4.33 21.67 -7.52
C GLU A 26 5.49 21.76 -6.52
N SER A 27 5.45 21.02 -5.41
CA SER A 27 6.54 21.00 -4.43
C SER A 27 7.77 20.19 -4.87
N LEU A 28 7.64 19.42 -5.97
CA LEU A 28 8.70 18.61 -6.58
C LEU A 28 9.15 19.19 -7.94
N ASP A 29 9.18 20.51 -8.06
CA ASP A 29 9.58 21.20 -9.29
C ASP A 29 8.76 20.81 -10.54
N GLY A 30 7.50 20.41 -10.32
CA GLY A 30 6.55 20.09 -11.38
C GLY A 30 6.58 18.64 -11.88
N GLN A 31 7.36 17.74 -11.25
CA GLN A 31 7.52 16.36 -11.72
C GLN A 31 7.57 15.36 -10.56
N ALA A 32 6.84 14.24 -10.70
CA ALA A 32 6.94 13.09 -9.82
C ALA A 32 7.34 11.84 -10.63
N ASP A 33 8.50 11.27 -10.35
CA ASP A 33 9.01 10.07 -11.02
C ASP A 33 8.59 8.78 -10.31
N ILE A 34 8.38 8.88 -9.00
CA ILE A 34 8.05 7.76 -8.13
C ILE A 34 6.81 8.14 -7.30
N LEU A 35 5.80 7.27 -7.32
CA LEU A 35 4.64 7.36 -6.43
C LEU A 35 4.60 6.15 -5.51
N VAL A 36 4.61 6.38 -4.19
CA VAL A 36 4.39 5.32 -3.19
C VAL A 36 3.03 5.53 -2.51
N ASN A 37 2.07 4.69 -2.81
CA ASN A 37 0.75 4.71 -2.19
C ASN A 37 0.76 3.91 -0.88
N CYS A 38 1.04 4.58 0.24
CA CYS A 38 1.18 3.94 1.56
C CYS A 38 -0.03 4.18 2.50
N ALA A 39 -0.87 5.15 2.21
CA ALA A 39 -2.03 5.47 3.05
C ALA A 39 -2.98 4.29 3.18
N GLY A 40 -3.50 4.09 4.39
CA GLY A 40 -4.46 3.03 4.64
C GLY A 40 -5.09 3.14 6.03
N VAL A 41 -6.34 2.70 6.12
CA VAL A 41 -7.14 2.67 7.34
C VAL A 41 -7.77 1.31 7.52
N GLN A 42 -8.15 0.98 8.77
CA GLN A 42 -8.78 -0.29 9.13
C GLN A 42 -9.85 -0.04 10.19
N HIS A 43 -10.88 -0.89 10.18
CA HIS A 43 -11.85 -1.06 11.25
C HIS A 43 -12.02 -2.55 11.53
N ARG A 44 -12.19 -2.92 12.80
CA ARG A 44 -12.37 -4.32 13.22
C ARG A 44 -13.78 -4.51 13.76
N CYS A 45 -14.56 -5.34 13.07
CA CYS A 45 -15.90 -5.74 13.47
C CYS A 45 -16.22 -7.11 12.84
N VAL A 46 -17.07 -7.91 13.46
CA VAL A 46 -17.59 -9.14 12.84
C VAL A 46 -18.35 -8.80 11.56
N ALA A 47 -18.32 -9.69 10.57
CA ALA A 47 -18.75 -9.36 9.23
C ALA A 47 -20.25 -9.03 9.15
N GLU A 48 -21.08 -9.73 9.91
CA GLU A 48 -22.54 -9.54 9.96
C GLU A 48 -22.97 -8.19 10.56
N ASP A 49 -22.14 -7.59 11.41
CA ASP A 49 -22.41 -6.31 12.06
C ASP A 49 -21.51 -5.18 11.53
N PHE A 50 -20.77 -5.43 10.43
CA PHE A 50 -19.80 -4.47 9.92
C PHE A 50 -20.49 -3.19 9.41
N PRO A 51 -20.18 -1.99 9.96
CA PRO A 51 -20.84 -0.76 9.56
C PRO A 51 -20.54 -0.39 8.11
N MET A 52 -21.57 -0.12 7.30
CA MET A 52 -21.40 0.26 5.89
C MET A 52 -20.67 1.60 5.72
N GLU A 53 -20.76 2.50 6.67
CA GLU A 53 -19.97 3.74 6.69
C GLU A 53 -18.47 3.42 6.73
N GLU A 54 -18.05 2.53 7.64
CA GLU A 54 -16.65 2.10 7.76
C GLU A 54 -16.20 1.28 6.54
N TRP A 55 -17.09 0.46 5.97
CA TRP A 55 -16.85 -0.22 4.71
C TRP A 55 -16.51 0.77 3.60
N ASN A 56 -17.35 1.75 3.39
CA ASN A 56 -17.16 2.77 2.35
C ASN A 56 -15.90 3.61 2.59
N ARG A 57 -15.65 4.01 3.84
CA ARG A 57 -14.45 4.77 4.23
C ARG A 57 -13.16 3.99 3.92
N ILE A 58 -13.12 2.71 4.26
CA ILE A 58 -11.94 1.86 4.04
C ILE A 58 -11.70 1.65 2.54
N LEU A 59 -12.73 1.33 1.77
CA LEU A 59 -12.61 1.18 0.32
C LEU A 59 -12.20 2.50 -0.34
N ARG A 60 -12.76 3.63 0.13
CA ARG A 60 -12.41 4.95 -0.41
C ARG A 60 -10.94 5.27 -0.19
N VAL A 61 -10.41 5.13 1.03
CA VAL A 61 -9.02 5.46 1.34
C VAL A 61 -8.05 4.43 0.73
N ASN A 62 -8.28 3.13 1.02
CA ASN A 62 -7.28 2.10 0.70
C ASN A 62 -7.22 1.74 -0.79
N LEU A 63 -8.30 1.93 -1.53
CA LEU A 63 -8.41 1.54 -2.93
C LEU A 63 -8.75 2.72 -3.85
N GLY A 64 -9.81 3.46 -3.57
CA GLY A 64 -10.28 4.55 -4.42
C GLY A 64 -9.27 5.70 -4.52
N ALA A 65 -8.80 6.22 -3.38
CA ALA A 65 -7.81 7.30 -3.36
C ALA A 65 -6.46 6.85 -3.95
N MET A 66 -6.03 5.62 -3.66
CA MET A 66 -4.83 5.04 -4.25
C MET A 66 -4.93 4.98 -5.78
N PHE A 67 -6.07 4.52 -6.33
CA PHE A 67 -6.27 4.51 -7.78
C PHE A 67 -6.25 5.91 -8.36
N GLN A 68 -6.95 6.85 -7.73
CA GLN A 68 -7.02 8.24 -8.19
C GLN A 68 -5.63 8.91 -8.20
N MET A 69 -4.81 8.72 -7.15
CA MET A 69 -3.43 9.19 -7.10
C MET A 69 -2.57 8.54 -8.21
N SER A 70 -2.71 7.22 -8.39
CA SER A 70 -2.01 6.49 -9.44
C SER A 70 -2.41 6.97 -10.84
N GLN A 71 -3.69 7.24 -11.08
CA GLN A 71 -4.20 7.75 -12.36
C GLN A 71 -3.64 9.15 -12.66
N LEU A 72 -3.58 10.02 -11.66
CA LEU A 72 -3.03 11.37 -11.82
C LEU A 72 -1.53 11.30 -12.12
N ALA A 73 -0.77 10.50 -11.38
CA ALA A 73 0.67 10.32 -11.62
C ALA A 73 0.94 9.68 -12.99
N ALA A 74 0.18 8.65 -13.35
CA ALA A 74 0.36 7.96 -14.62
C ALA A 74 0.16 8.87 -15.82
N ARG A 75 -0.73 9.87 -15.78
CA ARG A 75 -0.91 10.82 -16.90
C ARG A 75 0.39 11.53 -17.28
N ASP A 76 1.13 12.01 -16.28
CA ASP A 76 2.40 12.71 -16.51
C ASP A 76 3.52 11.72 -16.82
N MET A 77 3.60 10.62 -16.09
CA MET A 77 4.62 9.59 -16.29
C MET A 77 4.55 8.98 -17.70
N LEU A 78 3.34 8.71 -18.20
CA LEU A 78 3.12 8.13 -19.53
C LEU A 78 3.48 9.09 -20.68
N GLN A 79 3.35 10.41 -20.47
CA GLN A 79 3.81 11.41 -21.45
C GLN A 79 5.33 11.47 -21.53
N ARG A 80 6.02 11.24 -20.40
CA ARG A 80 7.47 11.25 -20.30
C ARG A 80 8.12 9.90 -20.66
N GLY A 81 7.32 8.82 -20.72
CA GLY A 81 7.83 7.46 -20.94
C GLY A 81 8.62 6.89 -19.75
N TYR A 82 8.41 7.42 -18.54
CA TYR A 82 9.08 6.97 -17.32
C TYR A 82 8.22 7.18 -16.09
N GLY A 83 8.14 6.17 -15.22
CA GLY A 83 7.50 6.25 -13.92
C GLY A 83 7.56 4.96 -13.12
N ARG A 84 7.50 5.09 -11.79
CA ARG A 84 7.48 3.97 -10.84
C ARG A 84 6.32 4.17 -9.86
N ILE A 85 5.36 3.26 -9.87
CA ILE A 85 4.23 3.27 -8.93
C ILE A 85 4.34 2.04 -8.02
N ILE A 86 4.39 2.28 -6.71
CA ILE A 86 4.52 1.25 -5.69
C ILE A 86 3.33 1.34 -4.75
N ASN A 87 2.49 0.31 -4.75
CA ASN A 87 1.31 0.24 -3.90
C ASN A 87 1.59 -0.57 -2.63
N VAL A 88 1.10 -0.12 -1.48
CA VAL A 88 1.15 -0.92 -0.26
C VAL A 88 -0.10 -1.78 -0.15
N ALA A 89 0.04 -3.04 -0.53
CA ALA A 89 -0.95 -4.10 -0.38
C ALA A 89 -0.96 -4.64 1.07
N SER A 90 -1.16 -5.94 1.26
CA SER A 90 -1.11 -6.64 2.54
C SER A 90 -1.01 -8.15 2.29
N MET A 91 -0.66 -8.92 3.30
CA MET A 91 -0.89 -10.37 3.28
C MET A 91 -2.37 -10.72 2.98
N THR A 92 -3.32 -9.88 3.44
CA THR A 92 -4.75 -10.07 3.14
C THR A 92 -5.12 -9.87 1.67
N SER A 93 -4.16 -9.52 0.82
CA SER A 93 -4.32 -9.62 -0.64
C SER A 93 -4.28 -11.06 -1.15
N PHE A 94 -3.81 -12.01 -0.33
CA PHE A 94 -3.66 -13.43 -0.69
C PHE A 94 -4.61 -14.35 0.09
N PHE A 95 -5.10 -13.92 1.24
CA PHE A 95 -6.06 -14.68 2.06
C PHE A 95 -7.04 -13.76 2.78
N GLY A 96 -8.16 -14.32 3.22
CA GLY A 96 -9.13 -13.63 4.09
C GLY A 96 -8.67 -13.63 5.55
N SER A 97 -9.17 -12.66 6.34
CA SER A 97 -8.94 -12.60 7.77
C SER A 97 -10.22 -12.21 8.50
N VAL A 98 -10.37 -12.70 9.73
CA VAL A 98 -11.55 -12.42 10.54
C VAL A 98 -11.61 -10.97 11.01
N MET A 99 -12.81 -10.43 11.16
CA MET A 99 -13.12 -9.10 11.70
C MET A 99 -12.62 -7.91 10.85
N ILE A 100 -12.11 -8.13 9.65
CA ILE A 100 -11.60 -7.06 8.77
C ILE A 100 -12.06 -7.23 7.30
N PRO A 101 -13.36 -7.49 7.04
CA PRO A 101 -13.82 -7.79 5.68
C PRO A 101 -13.53 -6.67 4.68
N ALA A 102 -13.79 -5.41 5.04
CA ALA A 102 -13.52 -4.26 4.17
C ALA A 102 -12.03 -4.07 3.89
N TYR A 103 -11.17 -4.26 4.88
CA TYR A 103 -9.72 -4.18 4.70
C TYR A 103 -9.22 -5.28 3.75
N ALA A 104 -9.64 -6.53 3.97
CA ALA A 104 -9.27 -7.66 3.10
C ALA A 104 -9.74 -7.41 1.65
N ALA A 105 -10.99 -6.97 1.46
CA ALA A 105 -11.52 -6.61 0.15
C ALA A 105 -10.70 -5.49 -0.51
N SER A 106 -10.39 -4.41 0.24
CA SER A 106 -9.60 -3.30 -0.27
C SER A 106 -8.20 -3.74 -0.70
N LYS A 107 -7.51 -4.55 0.11
CA LYS A 107 -6.14 -5.01 -0.20
C LYS A 107 -6.10 -6.10 -1.28
N GLY A 108 -7.13 -6.91 -1.42
CA GLY A 108 -7.36 -7.76 -2.59
C GLY A 108 -7.53 -6.93 -3.86
N GLY A 109 -8.33 -5.84 -3.79
CA GLY A 109 -8.50 -4.87 -4.87
C GLY A 109 -7.19 -4.19 -5.27
N VAL A 110 -6.35 -3.78 -4.30
CA VAL A 110 -5.01 -3.21 -4.56
C VAL A 110 -4.14 -4.15 -5.37
N ALA A 111 -4.12 -5.45 -5.02
CA ALA A 111 -3.33 -6.44 -5.75
C ALA A 111 -3.80 -6.59 -7.21
N GLN A 112 -5.10 -6.63 -7.45
CA GLN A 112 -5.63 -6.76 -8.82
C GLN A 112 -5.47 -5.46 -9.61
N LEU A 113 -5.67 -4.31 -8.99
CA LEU A 113 -5.48 -3.02 -9.64
C LEU A 113 -4.02 -2.79 -10.04
N THR A 114 -3.06 -3.25 -9.21
CA THR A 114 -1.62 -3.24 -9.54
C THR A 114 -1.36 -3.98 -10.84
N LYS A 115 -1.93 -5.16 -11.03
CA LYS A 115 -1.78 -5.96 -12.27
C LYS A 115 -2.46 -5.29 -13.46
N ALA A 116 -3.68 -4.78 -13.28
CA ALA A 116 -4.42 -4.10 -14.34
C ALA A 116 -3.66 -2.88 -14.87
N CYS A 117 -3.24 -1.99 -13.98
CA CYS A 117 -2.46 -0.81 -14.33
C CYS A 117 -1.10 -1.16 -14.98
N SER A 118 -0.43 -2.21 -14.47
CA SER A 118 0.79 -2.73 -15.07
C SER A 118 0.56 -3.14 -16.53
N ASN A 119 -0.49 -3.90 -16.81
CA ASN A 119 -0.80 -4.35 -18.16
C ASN A 119 -1.03 -3.19 -19.15
N GLU A 120 -1.60 -2.09 -18.68
CA GLU A 120 -1.90 -0.94 -19.52
C GLU A 120 -0.73 0.02 -19.71
N TRP A 121 0.14 0.17 -18.70
CA TRP A 121 1.09 1.27 -18.64
C TRP A 121 2.54 0.84 -18.89
N SER A 122 2.90 -0.44 -18.70
CA SER A 122 4.29 -0.88 -18.74
C SER A 122 4.93 -0.75 -20.14
N SER A 123 4.18 -0.97 -21.21
CA SER A 123 4.68 -0.77 -22.59
C SER A 123 5.02 0.68 -22.91
N ARG A 124 4.60 1.62 -22.06
CA ARG A 124 4.84 3.05 -22.16
C ARG A 124 5.80 3.58 -21.09
N GLY A 125 6.61 2.69 -20.49
CA GLY A 125 7.68 3.07 -19.57
C GLY A 125 7.27 3.25 -18.10
N VAL A 126 6.05 2.90 -17.69
CA VAL A 126 5.60 3.02 -16.30
C VAL A 126 5.42 1.65 -15.68
N THR A 127 6.21 1.32 -14.66
CA THR A 127 6.03 0.08 -13.89
C THR A 127 5.10 0.29 -12.70
N VAL A 128 4.27 -0.70 -12.42
CA VAL A 128 3.34 -0.69 -11.29
C VAL A 128 3.49 -1.98 -10.51
N ASN A 129 3.94 -1.87 -9.25
CA ASN A 129 4.16 -3.01 -8.37
C ASN A 129 3.52 -2.78 -7.01
N ALA A 130 3.36 -3.83 -6.23
CA ALA A 130 2.91 -3.75 -4.85
C ALA A 130 3.85 -4.49 -3.91
N ILE A 131 4.04 -3.92 -2.72
CA ILE A 131 4.60 -4.64 -1.57
C ILE A 131 3.45 -5.08 -0.67
N ALA A 132 3.53 -6.28 -0.13
CA ALA A 132 2.52 -6.86 0.76
C ALA A 132 3.14 -7.16 2.13
N PRO A 133 3.13 -6.17 3.05
CA PRO A 133 3.69 -6.34 4.39
C PRO A 133 2.96 -7.42 5.17
N GLY A 134 3.73 -8.15 5.99
CA GLY A 134 3.23 -9.04 7.03
C GLY A 134 2.80 -8.31 8.29
N TYR A 135 2.92 -9.00 9.42
CA TYR A 135 2.73 -8.38 10.74
C TYR A 135 3.92 -7.46 11.05
N MET A 136 3.62 -6.16 11.18
CA MET A 136 4.62 -5.11 11.38
C MET A 136 4.52 -4.52 12.79
N GLU A 137 5.66 -4.22 13.41
CA GLU A 137 5.70 -3.44 14.67
C GLU A 137 5.32 -1.98 14.38
N THR A 138 4.16 -1.58 14.88
CA THR A 138 3.62 -0.22 14.78
C THR A 138 3.09 0.21 16.14
N LYS A 139 2.76 1.47 16.32
CA LYS A 139 2.10 1.94 17.56
C LYS A 139 0.84 1.11 17.88
N LEU A 140 0.07 0.72 16.87
CA LEU A 140 -1.15 -0.08 17.04
C LEU A 140 -0.83 -1.51 17.51
N THR A 141 0.23 -2.11 17.02
CA THR A 141 0.61 -3.49 17.34
C THR A 141 1.42 -3.60 18.62
N SER A 142 2.13 -2.56 19.04
CA SER A 142 2.75 -2.51 20.38
C SER A 142 1.69 -2.60 21.48
N ASP A 143 0.54 -1.98 21.27
CA ASP A 143 -0.63 -2.10 22.16
C ASP A 143 -1.18 -3.53 22.22
N MET A 144 -1.15 -4.27 21.12
CA MET A 144 -1.56 -5.69 21.07
C MET A 144 -0.63 -6.55 21.94
N LYS A 145 0.67 -6.36 21.84
CA LYS A 145 1.66 -7.08 22.66
C LYS A 145 1.42 -6.86 24.16
N ALA A 146 1.06 -5.63 24.54
CA ALA A 146 0.80 -5.27 25.93
C ALA A 146 -0.56 -5.79 26.43
N LYS A 147 -1.62 -5.70 25.60
CA LYS A 147 -3.00 -6.02 25.99
C LYS A 147 -3.37 -7.48 25.79
N ASN A 148 -2.75 -8.16 24.84
CA ASN A 148 -3.03 -9.57 24.52
C ASN A 148 -1.74 -10.32 24.12
N PRO A 149 -0.83 -10.60 25.08
CA PRO A 149 0.45 -11.25 24.81
C PRO A 149 0.30 -12.64 24.20
N GLY A 150 -0.71 -13.42 24.58
CA GLY A 150 -0.94 -14.76 24.02
C GLY A 150 -1.24 -14.72 22.52
N GLN A 151 -2.05 -13.77 22.05
CA GLN A 151 -2.30 -13.59 20.62
C GLN A 151 -1.03 -13.13 19.87
N TYR A 152 -0.24 -12.26 20.49
CA TYR A 152 1.03 -11.83 19.92
C TYR A 152 1.99 -13.01 19.73
N GLU A 153 2.11 -13.91 20.72
CA GLU A 153 2.94 -15.10 20.68
C GLU A 153 2.43 -16.09 19.62
N GLU A 154 1.13 -16.34 19.57
CA GLU A 154 0.52 -17.21 18.56
C GLU A 154 0.83 -16.73 17.13
N VAL A 155 0.64 -15.45 16.86
CA VAL A 155 0.97 -14.84 15.56
C VAL A 155 2.47 -14.97 15.28
N THR A 156 3.32 -14.67 16.27
CA THR A 156 4.78 -14.73 16.11
C THR A 156 5.25 -16.15 15.81
N ALA A 157 4.66 -17.17 16.44
CA ALA A 157 4.98 -18.57 16.19
C ALA A 157 4.65 -19.03 14.75
N ARG A 158 3.69 -18.34 14.09
CA ARG A 158 3.34 -18.60 12.68
C ARG A 158 4.29 -17.95 11.69
N ILE A 159 5.06 -16.96 12.10
CA ILE A 159 6.06 -16.31 11.24
C ILE A 159 7.36 -17.13 11.26
N PRO A 160 7.86 -17.68 10.13
CA PRO A 160 9.11 -18.44 10.10
C PRO A 160 10.32 -17.71 10.67
N MET A 161 10.40 -16.39 10.48
CA MET A 161 11.48 -15.57 11.09
C MET A 161 11.29 -15.32 12.59
N HIS A 162 10.21 -15.82 13.22
CA HIS A 162 9.89 -15.68 14.64
C HIS A 162 9.97 -14.24 15.17
N ARG A 163 9.70 -13.25 14.32
CA ARG A 163 9.60 -11.84 14.68
C ARG A 163 8.61 -11.12 13.78
N TRP A 164 8.08 -10.03 14.28
CA TRP A 164 7.36 -9.07 13.48
C TRP A 164 8.33 -8.21 12.67
N GLY A 165 7.87 -7.72 11.52
CA GLY A 165 8.65 -6.82 10.69
C GLY A 165 8.70 -5.41 11.27
N LYS A 166 9.73 -4.65 10.90
CA LYS A 166 9.89 -3.23 11.20
C LYS A 166 9.77 -2.41 9.91
N ALA A 167 9.58 -1.10 10.03
CA ALA A 167 9.48 -0.22 8.86
C ALA A 167 10.72 -0.35 7.95
N GLU A 168 11.89 -0.53 8.54
CA GLU A 168 13.17 -0.72 7.84
C GLU A 168 13.19 -1.98 6.96
N ASP A 169 12.45 -3.03 7.34
CA ASP A 169 12.34 -4.26 6.53
C ASP A 169 11.65 -4.01 5.17
N LEU A 170 10.87 -2.93 5.05
CA LEU A 170 10.20 -2.52 3.80
C LEU A 170 11.06 -1.58 2.94
N ALA A 171 12.07 -0.93 3.51
CA ALA A 171 12.83 0.11 2.84
C ALA A 171 13.60 -0.43 1.62
N GLY A 172 14.30 -1.55 1.78
CA GLY A 172 15.13 -2.14 0.73
C GLY A 172 14.34 -2.50 -0.53
N ILE A 173 13.22 -3.18 -0.38
CA ILE A 173 12.37 -3.55 -1.52
C ILE A 173 11.72 -2.33 -2.16
N THR A 174 11.33 -1.32 -1.37
CA THR A 174 10.74 -0.08 -1.89
C THR A 174 11.75 0.68 -2.75
N VAL A 175 12.98 0.85 -2.26
CA VAL A 175 14.08 1.48 -3.01
C VAL A 175 14.42 0.69 -4.27
N PHE A 176 14.49 -0.64 -4.18
CA PHE A 176 14.73 -1.50 -5.34
C PHE A 176 13.66 -1.31 -6.42
N LEU A 177 12.37 -1.39 -6.05
CA LEU A 177 11.26 -1.20 -7.00
C LEU A 177 11.17 0.23 -7.58
N ALA A 178 11.71 1.22 -6.87
CA ALA A 178 11.79 2.61 -7.32
C ALA A 178 12.96 2.86 -8.28
N SER A 179 13.92 1.96 -8.33
CA SER A 179 15.14 2.10 -9.14
C SER A 179 15.04 1.44 -10.51
N ASP A 180 15.99 1.75 -11.39
CA ASP A 180 16.12 1.12 -12.70
C ASP A 180 16.54 -0.35 -12.63
N ALA A 181 17.08 -0.82 -11.50
CA ALA A 181 17.35 -2.23 -11.26
C ALA A 181 16.07 -3.11 -11.28
N ALA A 182 14.90 -2.53 -11.13
CA ALA A 182 13.60 -3.18 -11.23
C ALA A 182 12.87 -2.92 -12.55
N GLU A 183 13.55 -2.43 -13.59
CA GLU A 183 12.93 -2.02 -14.86
C GLU A 183 12.07 -3.12 -15.51
N TYR A 184 12.48 -4.37 -15.38
CA TYR A 184 11.74 -5.53 -15.93
C TYR A 184 10.75 -6.18 -14.94
N ILE A 185 10.49 -5.51 -13.80
CA ILE A 185 9.54 -5.97 -12.78
C ILE A 185 8.31 -5.07 -12.80
N THR A 186 7.16 -5.62 -13.19
CA THR A 186 5.88 -4.91 -13.19
C THR A 186 4.73 -5.88 -12.96
N GLY A 187 3.65 -5.44 -12.33
CA GLY A 187 2.49 -6.25 -11.96
C GLY A 187 2.73 -7.19 -10.77
N ALA A 188 3.90 -7.14 -10.16
CA ALA A 188 4.25 -7.99 -9.03
C ALA A 188 3.55 -7.53 -7.73
N VAL A 189 3.15 -8.51 -6.91
CA VAL A 189 2.70 -8.29 -5.52
C VAL A 189 3.64 -9.07 -4.63
N ILE A 190 4.58 -8.38 -3.99
CA ILE A 190 5.73 -8.98 -3.32
C ILE A 190 5.51 -9.04 -1.81
N PRO A 191 5.36 -10.24 -1.21
CA PRO A 191 5.29 -10.38 0.24
C PRO A 191 6.57 -9.94 0.94
N VAL A 192 6.43 -9.19 2.05
CA VAL A 192 7.51 -8.84 2.98
C VAL A 192 6.99 -9.17 4.38
N ASP A 193 7.01 -10.44 4.72
CA ASP A 193 6.19 -11.01 5.80
C ASP A 193 6.94 -12.00 6.72
N GLY A 194 8.26 -12.09 6.59
CA GLY A 194 9.06 -13.03 7.37
C GLY A 194 8.78 -14.49 7.07
N GLY A 195 8.18 -14.78 5.89
CA GLY A 195 7.81 -16.12 5.44
C GLY A 195 6.41 -16.57 5.85
N TYR A 196 5.56 -15.69 6.37
CA TYR A 196 4.22 -16.03 6.83
C TYR A 196 3.37 -16.71 5.75
N LEU A 197 3.44 -16.25 4.50
CA LEU A 197 2.69 -16.81 3.37
C LEU A 197 3.32 -18.07 2.76
N ALA A 198 4.54 -18.41 3.13
CA ALA A 198 5.22 -19.60 2.64
C ALA A 198 4.84 -20.89 3.40
N LYS A 199 4.05 -20.77 4.47
CA LYS A 199 3.76 -21.86 5.42
C LYS A 199 2.30 -22.28 5.40
#